data_b4cc9ce6bae2578d29919804fb5366b5
#
_entry.id   b4cc9ce6bae2578d29919804fb5366b5
#
_cell.length_a   1.000
_cell.length_b   1.000
_cell.length_c   1.000
_cell.angle_alpha   90.00
_cell.angle_beta   90.00
_cell.angle_gamma   90.00
#
_symmetry.space_group_name_H-M   'P 1'
#
loop_
_entity.id
_entity.type
_entity.pdbx_description
1 polymer ?
#
loop_
_entity_poly.entity_id
_entity_poly.type
_entity_poly.pdbx_seq_one_letter_code
_entity_poly.pdbx_strand_id
1 'polypeptide(L)'
;MFKGLYCLIFSILLSVPVFAGENTGSITGKVKVFRARRSADVVVYLQGVPGTFKPPANHPRLDQKNLIFIPHILPVIVGTTVYFSNGDNVKHNVYSPSKTKRFNLGTYGNDIVKQVTFDKEGDVALACNVHAEMSAYIVILPNPYFAKTGNDGSFTIANIPPGQYTLKTWHERKRPYQQKVTVEQGKATEINIKLRR
;
A
#
# COMPACT_ATOMS: atom_id res chain seq x y z
N MET A 1 -14.84 22.40 -72.55
CA MET A 1 -15.13 21.39 -71.51
C MET A 1 -13.89 21.23 -70.65
N PHE A 2 -13.82 21.93 -69.49
CA PHE A 2 -12.73 21.80 -68.54
C PHE A 2 -13.31 21.18 -67.27
N LYS A 3 -12.84 19.97 -66.92
CA LYS A 3 -13.17 19.28 -65.68
C LYS A 3 -12.17 19.72 -64.58
N GLY A 4 -12.67 20.49 -63.59
CA GLY A 4 -11.90 20.84 -62.39
C GLY A 4 -11.78 19.66 -61.48
N LEU A 5 -10.55 19.33 -61.12
CA LEU A 5 -10.18 18.30 -60.13
C LEU A 5 -10.08 18.99 -58.74
N TYR A 6 -11.08 18.76 -57.90
CA TYR A 6 -11.04 19.21 -56.50
C TYR A 6 -10.21 18.21 -55.68
N CYS A 7 -9.03 18.66 -55.22
CA CYS A 7 -8.20 17.91 -54.29
C CYS A 7 -8.69 18.16 -52.89
N LEU A 8 -9.36 17.18 -52.27
CA LEU A 8 -9.76 17.20 -50.86
C LEU A 8 -8.54 16.89 -50.00
N ILE A 9 -8.01 17.93 -49.35
CA ILE A 9 -6.96 17.77 -48.30
C ILE A 9 -7.64 17.28 -47.03
N PHE A 10 -7.44 16.02 -46.70
CA PHE A 10 -7.87 15.42 -45.45
C PHE A 10 -6.83 15.76 -44.37
N SER A 11 -7.11 16.76 -43.53
CA SER A 11 -6.28 17.06 -42.35
C SER A 11 -6.53 16.00 -41.30
N ILE A 12 -5.56 15.11 -41.13
CA ILE A 12 -5.53 14.17 -40.02
C ILE A 12 -5.10 14.94 -38.76
N LEU A 13 -6.07 15.27 -37.89
CA LEU A 13 -5.80 15.74 -36.53
C LEU A 13 -5.25 14.54 -35.73
N LEU A 14 -3.95 14.48 -35.54
CA LEU A 14 -3.32 13.60 -34.55
C LEU A 14 -3.70 14.14 -33.16
N SER A 15 -4.64 13.48 -32.50
CA SER A 15 -4.90 13.69 -31.09
C SER A 15 -3.72 13.12 -30.29
N VAL A 16 -2.88 14.00 -29.77
CA VAL A 16 -1.86 13.65 -28.77
C VAL A 16 -2.59 13.29 -27.48
N PRO A 17 -2.39 12.09 -26.91
CA PRO A 17 -3.00 11.79 -25.62
C PRO A 17 -2.43 12.74 -24.56
N VAL A 18 -3.27 13.55 -23.97
CA VAL A 18 -2.93 14.34 -22.78
C VAL A 18 -2.76 13.39 -21.63
N PHE A 19 -1.52 13.07 -21.27
CA PHE A 19 -1.20 12.37 -20.04
C PHE A 19 -1.49 13.34 -18.87
N ALA A 20 -2.60 13.11 -18.17
CA ALA A 20 -2.89 13.75 -16.90
C ALA A 20 -1.87 13.23 -15.87
N GLY A 21 -0.77 13.98 -15.63
CA GLY A 21 0.32 13.59 -14.74
C GLY A 21 1.54 14.49 -14.78
N GLU A 22 1.48 15.62 -15.49
CA GLU A 22 2.66 16.46 -15.75
C GLU A 22 3.31 17.10 -14.52
N ASN A 23 2.63 17.11 -13.36
CA ASN A 23 3.12 17.80 -12.16
C ASN A 23 3.58 16.88 -11.02
N THR A 24 3.76 15.59 -11.26
CA THR A 24 4.18 14.62 -10.24
C THR A 24 5.38 13.82 -10.70
N GLY A 25 6.09 13.22 -9.75
CA GLY A 25 7.11 12.23 -10.02
C GLY A 25 6.75 10.86 -9.44
N SER A 26 7.68 9.92 -9.54
CA SER A 26 7.54 8.59 -8.97
C SER A 26 8.83 8.10 -8.33
N ILE A 27 8.71 7.11 -7.45
CA ILE A 27 9.85 6.35 -6.94
C ILE A 27 9.63 4.89 -7.30
N THR A 28 10.64 4.30 -7.93
CA THR A 28 10.64 2.87 -8.30
C THR A 28 11.87 2.19 -7.70
N GLY A 29 11.85 0.88 -7.62
CA GLY A 29 13.05 0.17 -7.17
C GLY A 29 12.79 -1.25 -6.70
N LYS A 30 13.83 -1.81 -6.06
CA LYS A 30 13.76 -3.14 -5.47
C LYS A 30 14.25 -3.15 -4.03
N VAL A 31 13.55 -3.89 -3.19
CA VAL A 31 13.98 -4.22 -1.83
C VAL A 31 14.50 -5.64 -1.83
N LYS A 32 15.71 -5.86 -1.36
CA LYS A 32 16.28 -7.19 -1.09
C LYS A 32 16.26 -7.45 0.40
N VAL A 33 15.49 -8.43 0.82
CA VAL A 33 15.43 -8.87 2.23
C VAL A 33 16.51 -9.94 2.45
N PHE A 34 17.50 -9.62 3.29
CA PHE A 34 18.63 -10.53 3.55
C PHE A 34 18.16 -11.81 4.24
N ARG A 35 18.62 -12.97 3.73
CA ARG A 35 18.26 -14.33 4.20
C ARG A 35 16.76 -14.65 4.11
N ALA A 36 16.02 -14.01 3.22
CA ALA A 36 14.65 -14.39 2.89
C ALA A 36 14.59 -15.01 1.48
N ARG A 37 13.69 -15.98 1.28
CA ARG A 37 13.46 -16.58 -0.05
C ARG A 37 12.74 -15.62 -0.98
N ARG A 38 11.92 -14.72 -0.42
CA ARG A 38 11.15 -13.69 -1.13
C ARG A 38 11.38 -12.34 -0.47
N SER A 39 11.21 -11.29 -1.21
CA SER A 39 11.29 -9.91 -0.72
C SER A 39 9.90 -9.24 -0.73
N ALA A 40 8.84 -10.03 -0.68
CA ALA A 40 7.46 -9.58 -0.58
C ALA A 40 7.16 -8.93 0.78
N ASP A 41 6.02 -8.25 0.82
CA ASP A 41 5.40 -7.73 2.05
C ASP A 41 6.24 -6.70 2.82
N VAL A 42 7.23 -6.10 2.16
CA VAL A 42 7.87 -4.88 2.68
C VAL A 42 7.00 -3.68 2.32
N VAL A 43 6.62 -2.89 3.30
CA VAL A 43 5.94 -1.60 3.06
C VAL A 43 7.00 -0.53 2.89
N VAL A 44 7.03 0.11 1.71
CA VAL A 44 7.89 1.27 1.39
C VAL A 44 7.00 2.49 1.36
N TYR A 45 7.35 3.55 2.09
CA TYR A 45 6.49 4.73 2.21
C TYR A 45 7.27 6.02 2.39
N LEU A 46 6.61 7.14 2.11
CA LEU A 46 7.16 8.48 2.32
C LEU A 46 6.68 9.08 3.63
N GLN A 47 7.59 9.77 4.31
CA GLN A 47 7.27 10.62 5.45
C GLN A 47 7.65 12.08 5.12
N GLY A 48 6.87 13.02 5.66
CA GLY A 48 7.08 14.46 5.45
C GLY A 48 6.44 15.00 4.19
N VAL A 49 5.54 14.25 3.55
CA VAL A 49 4.73 14.79 2.45
C VAL A 49 3.69 15.76 3.04
N PRO A 50 3.67 17.03 2.62
CA PRO A 50 2.73 18.01 3.14
C PRO A 50 1.31 17.72 2.65
N GLY A 51 0.32 18.05 3.48
CA GLY A 51 -1.09 17.93 3.17
C GLY A 51 -1.89 17.15 4.20
N THR A 52 -3.21 17.20 4.06
CA THR A 52 -4.17 16.40 4.84
C THR A 52 -4.74 15.32 3.93
N PHE A 53 -4.62 14.08 4.35
CA PHE A 53 -5.04 12.94 3.55
C PHE A 53 -6.27 12.29 4.18
N LYS A 54 -7.33 12.17 3.37
CA LYS A 54 -8.55 11.47 3.79
C LYS A 54 -8.40 9.98 3.53
N PRO A 55 -8.90 9.12 4.44
CA PRO A 55 -8.99 7.69 4.19
C PRO A 55 -9.79 7.40 2.92
N PRO A 56 -9.52 6.27 2.23
CA PRO A 56 -10.29 5.87 1.06
C PRO A 56 -11.75 5.62 1.44
N ALA A 57 -12.67 6.00 0.57
CA ALA A 57 -14.11 5.75 0.77
C ALA A 57 -14.43 4.25 0.79
N ASN A 58 -13.69 3.45 0.01
CA ASN A 58 -13.79 2.00 0.02
C ASN A 58 -12.96 1.45 1.17
N HIS A 59 -13.61 0.87 2.17
CA HIS A 59 -12.95 0.28 3.32
C HIS A 59 -12.18 -0.99 2.92
N PRO A 60 -10.86 -1.06 3.19
CA PRO A 60 -10.10 -2.28 2.94
C PRO A 60 -10.60 -3.41 3.84
N ARG A 61 -10.47 -4.63 3.33
CA ARG A 61 -10.89 -5.84 4.01
C ARG A 61 -9.68 -6.69 4.39
N LEU A 62 -9.72 -7.24 5.57
CA LEU A 62 -8.84 -8.31 6.03
C LEU A 62 -9.71 -9.53 6.32
N ASP A 63 -9.51 -10.59 5.55
CA ASP A 63 -10.29 -11.81 5.65
C ASP A 63 -9.56 -12.89 6.47
N GLN A 64 -10.32 -13.84 6.97
CA GLN A 64 -9.85 -15.04 7.63
C GLN A 64 -10.25 -16.23 6.77
N LYS A 65 -9.28 -16.85 6.10
CA LYS A 65 -9.54 -17.94 5.16
C LYS A 65 -8.42 -18.98 5.21
N ASN A 66 -8.79 -20.27 5.27
CA ASN A 66 -7.85 -21.38 5.39
C ASN A 66 -6.94 -21.25 6.61
N LEU A 67 -7.48 -20.79 7.75
CA LEU A 67 -6.77 -20.59 9.02
C LEU A 67 -5.63 -19.54 8.94
N ILE A 68 -5.74 -18.57 8.01
CA ILE A 68 -4.79 -17.46 7.91
C ILE A 68 -5.54 -16.13 7.74
N PHE A 69 -4.89 -15.03 8.11
CA PHE A 69 -5.34 -13.67 7.78
C PHE A 69 -4.88 -13.28 6.37
N ILE A 70 -5.78 -12.75 5.55
CA ILE A 70 -5.51 -12.32 4.17
C ILE A 70 -5.97 -10.87 3.97
N PRO A 71 -5.05 -9.97 3.59
CA PRO A 71 -3.62 -10.16 3.40
C PRO A 71 -2.87 -10.28 4.72
N HIS A 72 -1.67 -10.89 4.72
CA HIS A 72 -0.80 -10.93 5.89
C HIS A 72 -0.32 -9.55 6.33
N ILE A 73 0.01 -8.67 5.38
CA ILE A 73 0.39 -7.26 5.62
C ILE A 73 -0.60 -6.35 4.89
N LEU A 74 -1.30 -5.51 5.64
CA LEU A 74 -2.26 -4.54 5.13
C LEU A 74 -1.81 -3.10 5.47
N PRO A 75 -1.17 -2.37 4.53
CA PRO A 75 -0.90 -0.95 4.71
C PRO A 75 -2.17 -0.13 4.52
N VAL A 76 -2.39 0.83 5.41
CA VAL A 76 -3.52 1.77 5.38
C VAL A 76 -3.05 3.16 5.81
N ILE A 77 -3.79 4.22 5.51
CA ILE A 77 -3.51 5.55 6.06
C ILE A 77 -4.30 5.80 7.35
N VAL A 78 -3.81 6.73 8.15
CA VAL A 78 -4.49 7.17 9.39
C VAL A 78 -5.96 7.52 9.14
N GLY A 79 -6.84 7.08 10.02
CA GLY A 79 -8.29 7.27 9.92
C GLY A 79 -9.02 6.18 9.12
N THR A 80 -8.31 5.23 8.51
CA THR A 80 -8.93 4.15 7.74
C THR A 80 -9.69 3.18 8.64
N THR A 81 -10.93 2.87 8.26
CA THR A 81 -11.71 1.78 8.83
C THR A 81 -11.43 0.51 8.02
N VAL A 82 -11.05 -0.56 8.69
CA VAL A 82 -10.82 -1.89 8.10
C VAL A 82 -11.94 -2.83 8.48
N TYR A 83 -12.47 -3.58 7.51
CA TYR A 83 -13.44 -4.63 7.73
C TYR A 83 -12.75 -5.99 7.92
N PHE A 84 -13.19 -6.72 8.93
CA PHE A 84 -12.71 -8.05 9.28
C PHE A 84 -13.81 -9.06 9.00
N SER A 85 -13.67 -9.83 7.92
CA SER A 85 -14.56 -10.92 7.54
C SER A 85 -13.99 -12.27 7.98
N ASN A 86 -14.85 -13.27 8.01
CA ASN A 86 -14.46 -14.66 8.20
C ASN A 86 -15.00 -15.46 7.00
N GLY A 87 -14.11 -15.93 6.13
CA GLY A 87 -14.44 -16.75 4.96
C GLY A 87 -14.31 -18.26 5.23
N ASP A 88 -14.01 -18.68 6.46
CA ASP A 88 -13.96 -20.08 6.88
C ASP A 88 -15.31 -20.54 7.47
N ASN A 89 -15.53 -21.85 7.47
CA ASN A 89 -16.68 -22.48 8.13
C ASN A 89 -16.50 -22.70 9.64
N VAL A 90 -15.38 -22.24 10.19
CA VAL A 90 -15.07 -22.28 11.62
C VAL A 90 -15.03 -20.88 12.20
N LYS A 91 -15.26 -20.76 13.48
CA LYS A 91 -15.20 -19.46 14.17
C LYS A 91 -13.75 -19.05 14.44
N HIS A 92 -13.46 -17.78 14.22
CA HIS A 92 -12.20 -17.14 14.51
C HIS A 92 -12.35 -15.94 15.44
N ASN A 93 -11.24 -15.50 16.00
CA ASN A 93 -11.13 -14.27 16.77
C ASN A 93 -10.10 -13.36 16.10
N VAL A 94 -10.31 -12.06 16.16
CA VAL A 94 -9.30 -11.05 15.81
C VAL A 94 -9.05 -10.16 17.00
N TYR A 95 -7.82 -10.13 17.46
CA TYR A 95 -7.41 -9.20 18.52
C TYR A 95 -6.03 -8.62 18.26
N SER A 96 -5.75 -7.49 18.90
CA SER A 96 -4.42 -6.87 18.91
C SER A 96 -4.01 -6.48 20.31
N PRO A 97 -2.79 -6.86 20.76
CA PRO A 97 -2.17 -6.37 22.00
C PRO A 97 -1.36 -5.08 21.78
N SER A 98 -1.21 -4.61 20.53
CA SER A 98 -0.33 -3.49 20.17
C SER A 98 -0.69 -2.20 20.89
N LYS A 99 0.32 -1.44 21.34
CA LYS A 99 0.13 -0.12 21.97
C LYS A 99 -0.49 0.91 21.01
N THR A 100 -0.26 0.76 19.71
CA THR A 100 -0.82 1.62 18.66
C THR A 100 -2.35 1.54 18.63
N LYS A 101 -2.90 0.32 18.65
CA LYS A 101 -4.35 0.07 18.72
C LYS A 101 -4.61 -1.28 19.39
N ARG A 102 -5.10 -1.25 20.62
CA ARG A 102 -5.51 -2.46 21.34
C ARG A 102 -7.00 -2.69 21.15
N PHE A 103 -7.38 -3.89 20.75
CA PHE A 103 -8.79 -4.30 20.61
C PHE A 103 -8.95 -5.82 20.62
N ASN A 104 -10.19 -6.25 20.83
CA ASN A 104 -10.60 -7.65 20.72
C ASN A 104 -12.02 -7.69 20.16
N LEU A 105 -12.20 -8.30 18.97
CA LEU A 105 -13.50 -8.39 18.29
C LEU A 105 -14.35 -9.56 18.80
N GLY A 106 -13.83 -10.38 19.71
CA GLY A 106 -14.47 -11.63 20.11
C GLY A 106 -14.42 -12.68 19.02
N THR A 107 -15.02 -13.82 19.29
CA THR A 107 -15.09 -14.95 18.34
C THR A 107 -16.36 -14.85 17.49
N TYR A 108 -16.24 -15.00 16.16
CA TYR A 108 -17.37 -14.89 15.21
C TYR A 108 -17.24 -15.82 14.01
N GLY A 109 -18.38 -16.16 13.39
CA GLY A 109 -18.49 -17.02 12.22
C GLY A 109 -18.47 -16.24 10.90
N ASN A 110 -18.76 -16.95 9.80
CA ASN A 110 -18.66 -16.44 8.43
C ASN A 110 -19.76 -15.47 7.99
N ASP A 111 -20.80 -15.33 8.74
CA ASP A 111 -21.96 -14.45 8.51
C ASP A 111 -21.77 -13.03 9.11
N ILE A 112 -20.68 -12.81 9.84
CA ILE A 112 -20.42 -11.59 10.59
C ILE A 112 -19.20 -10.87 10.05
N VAL A 113 -19.36 -9.56 9.81
CA VAL A 113 -18.24 -8.66 9.50
C VAL A 113 -18.09 -7.67 10.65
N LYS A 114 -16.89 -7.60 11.21
CA LYS A 114 -16.50 -6.62 12.23
C LYS A 114 -15.71 -5.49 11.60
N GLN A 115 -15.56 -4.36 12.31
CA GLN A 115 -14.77 -3.23 11.81
C GLN A 115 -13.99 -2.55 12.93
N VAL A 116 -12.85 -1.95 12.55
CA VAL A 116 -12.01 -1.14 13.43
C VAL A 116 -11.46 0.04 12.64
N THR A 117 -11.49 1.25 13.22
CA THR A 117 -10.85 2.44 12.66
C THR A 117 -9.44 2.60 13.27
N PHE A 118 -8.45 2.87 12.41
CA PHE A 118 -7.03 3.01 12.77
C PHE A 118 -6.62 4.47 12.70
N ASP A 119 -6.65 5.16 13.82
CA ASP A 119 -6.55 6.61 13.99
C ASP A 119 -5.15 7.12 14.40
N LYS A 120 -4.17 6.22 14.56
CA LYS A 120 -2.81 6.56 14.98
C LYS A 120 -1.78 5.83 14.13
N GLU A 121 -0.75 6.55 13.66
CA GLU A 121 0.39 5.97 12.93
C GLU A 121 1.12 4.89 13.73
N GLY A 122 1.63 3.88 13.03
CA GLY A 122 2.40 2.78 13.59
C GLY A 122 1.99 1.43 13.01
N ASP A 123 2.35 0.37 13.71
CA ASP A 123 1.96 -0.98 13.33
C ASP A 123 1.08 -1.62 14.40
N VAL A 124 0.19 -2.48 13.94
CA VAL A 124 -0.76 -3.23 14.75
C VAL A 124 -0.64 -4.70 14.39
N ALA A 125 -0.04 -5.48 15.29
CA ALA A 125 -0.01 -6.93 15.18
C ALA A 125 -1.39 -7.51 15.49
N LEU A 126 -1.86 -8.39 14.62
CA LEU A 126 -3.11 -9.13 14.78
C LEU A 126 -2.82 -10.58 15.10
N ALA A 127 -3.66 -11.16 15.93
CA ALA A 127 -3.60 -12.57 16.28
C ALA A 127 -5.02 -13.14 16.48
N CYS A 128 -5.10 -14.47 16.44
CA CYS A 128 -6.28 -15.23 16.79
C CYS A 128 -5.99 -16.03 18.07
N ASN A 129 -6.89 -16.01 19.04
CA ASN A 129 -6.74 -16.80 20.28
C ASN A 129 -7.32 -18.23 20.14
N VAL A 130 -7.93 -18.56 19.01
CA VAL A 130 -8.46 -19.91 18.69
C VAL A 130 -7.41 -20.71 17.93
N HIS A 131 -6.67 -20.08 17.02
CA HIS A 131 -5.66 -20.72 16.17
C HIS A 131 -4.36 -19.89 16.27
N ALA A 132 -3.40 -20.41 17.01
CA ALA A 132 -2.18 -19.67 17.39
C ALA A 132 -1.26 -19.30 16.21
N GLU A 133 -1.36 -20.02 15.08
CA GLU A 133 -0.61 -19.74 13.86
C GLU A 133 -1.14 -18.54 13.05
N MET A 134 -2.37 -18.09 13.31
CA MET A 134 -2.96 -16.95 12.60
C MET A 134 -2.39 -15.62 13.09
N SER A 135 -1.59 -14.99 12.24
CA SER A 135 -1.03 -13.65 12.49
C SER A 135 -1.07 -12.78 11.24
N ALA A 136 -1.18 -11.47 11.44
CA ALA A 136 -1.09 -10.45 10.39
C ALA A 136 -0.67 -9.10 10.98
N TYR A 137 -0.44 -8.11 10.12
CA TYR A 137 -0.12 -6.76 10.54
C TYR A 137 -0.90 -5.73 9.73
N ILE A 138 -1.40 -4.71 10.43
CA ILE A 138 -1.87 -3.47 9.80
C ILE A 138 -0.79 -2.42 10.01
N VAL A 139 -0.31 -1.83 8.91
CA VAL A 139 0.71 -0.77 8.94
C VAL A 139 0.02 0.55 8.63
N ILE A 140 -0.10 1.42 9.64
CA ILE A 140 -0.83 2.67 9.57
C ILE A 140 0.13 3.80 9.22
N LEU A 141 -0.06 4.40 8.06
CA LEU A 141 0.85 5.33 7.40
C LEU A 141 0.29 6.76 7.41
N PRO A 142 1.15 7.78 7.38
CA PRO A 142 0.74 9.19 7.44
C PRO A 142 0.05 9.70 6.18
N ASN A 143 0.26 9.05 5.04
CA ASN A 143 -0.18 9.53 3.72
C ASN A 143 -0.32 8.37 2.72
N PRO A 144 -0.92 8.57 1.53
CA PRO A 144 -1.14 7.52 0.54
C PRO A 144 0.10 7.18 -0.33
N TYR A 145 1.24 7.82 -0.11
CA TYR A 145 2.46 7.58 -0.90
C TYR A 145 3.25 6.39 -0.33
N PHE A 146 2.76 5.22 -0.60
CA PHE A 146 3.37 3.96 -0.20
C PHE A 146 3.15 2.86 -1.24
N ALA A 147 3.97 1.81 -1.15
CA ALA A 147 3.80 0.58 -1.90
C ALA A 147 4.16 -0.62 -1.02
N LYS A 148 3.54 -1.75 -1.30
CA LYS A 148 3.93 -3.06 -0.75
C LYS A 148 4.69 -3.82 -1.82
N THR A 149 5.88 -4.34 -1.50
CA THR A 149 6.72 -5.03 -2.48
C THR A 149 6.11 -6.34 -2.97
N GLY A 150 6.32 -6.64 -4.23
CA GLY A 150 6.05 -7.95 -4.83
C GLY A 150 7.04 -9.03 -4.38
N ASN A 151 6.84 -10.26 -4.85
CA ASN A 151 7.69 -11.43 -4.52
C ASN A 151 9.17 -11.23 -4.87
N ASP A 152 9.46 -10.51 -5.95
CA ASP A 152 10.80 -10.17 -6.41
C ASP A 152 11.39 -8.92 -5.69
N GLY A 153 10.61 -8.30 -4.80
CA GLY A 153 10.96 -7.10 -4.07
C GLY A 153 10.72 -5.79 -4.81
N SER A 154 10.16 -5.82 -6.02
CA SER A 154 9.86 -4.60 -6.78
C SER A 154 8.76 -3.77 -6.12
N PHE A 155 8.86 -2.45 -6.24
CA PHE A 155 7.85 -1.50 -5.80
C PHE A 155 7.82 -0.26 -6.69
N THR A 156 6.65 0.41 -6.71
CA THR A 156 6.47 1.72 -7.34
C THR A 156 5.55 2.57 -6.48
N ILE A 157 5.98 3.79 -6.16
CA ILE A 157 5.15 4.83 -5.56
C ILE A 157 4.98 5.91 -6.62
N ALA A 158 3.76 6.08 -7.11
CA ALA A 158 3.43 7.01 -8.18
C ALA A 158 2.77 8.28 -7.67
N ASN A 159 2.60 9.27 -8.56
CA ASN A 159 1.85 10.52 -8.32
C ASN A 159 2.35 11.33 -7.12
N ILE A 160 3.65 11.31 -6.85
CA ILE A 160 4.26 12.01 -5.73
C ILE A 160 4.48 13.47 -6.13
N PRO A 161 4.03 14.47 -5.33
CA PRO A 161 4.39 15.85 -5.56
C PRO A 161 5.91 16.04 -5.59
N PRO A 162 6.49 16.91 -6.44
CA PRO A 162 7.90 17.23 -6.39
C PRO A 162 8.30 17.78 -5.01
N GLY A 163 9.46 17.34 -4.51
CA GLY A 163 9.91 17.75 -3.17
C GLY A 163 10.98 16.84 -2.58
N GLN A 164 11.37 17.17 -1.35
CA GLN A 164 12.29 16.36 -0.56
C GLN A 164 11.56 15.65 0.56
N TYR A 165 11.72 14.33 0.62
CA TYR A 165 11.01 13.46 1.57
C TYR A 165 11.96 12.53 2.29
N THR A 166 11.45 11.82 3.29
CA THR A 166 12.14 10.67 3.87
C THR A 166 11.43 9.39 3.43
N LEU A 167 12.10 8.59 2.59
CA LEU A 167 11.65 7.24 2.26
C LEU A 167 11.98 6.33 3.42
N LYS A 168 11.00 5.55 3.84
CA LYS A 168 11.08 4.58 4.93
C LYS A 168 10.58 3.22 4.51
N THR A 169 11.02 2.19 5.24
CA THR A 169 10.47 0.84 5.09
C THR A 169 9.96 0.30 6.42
N TRP A 170 8.96 -0.57 6.34
CA TRP A 170 8.50 -1.42 7.42
C TRP A 170 8.52 -2.88 6.99
N HIS A 171 8.94 -3.78 7.88
CA HIS A 171 8.86 -5.22 7.69
C HIS A 171 8.82 -5.90 9.07
N GLU A 172 7.99 -6.92 9.23
CA GLU A 172 7.71 -7.59 10.52
C GLU A 172 8.95 -8.11 11.27
N ARG A 173 10.05 -8.42 10.55
CA ARG A 173 11.26 -9.06 11.11
C ARG A 173 12.56 -8.33 10.83
N LYS A 174 12.54 -7.18 10.16
CA LYS A 174 13.73 -6.43 9.79
C LYS A 174 13.70 -5.03 10.40
N ARG A 175 14.90 -4.51 10.69
CA ARG A 175 15.00 -3.12 11.12
C ARG A 175 14.53 -2.19 10.00
N PRO A 176 13.82 -1.10 10.33
CA PRO A 176 13.44 -0.10 9.35
C PRO A 176 14.66 0.48 8.67
N TYR A 177 14.55 0.71 7.36
CA TYR A 177 15.49 1.51 6.59
C TYR A 177 14.90 2.89 6.37
N GLN A 178 15.75 3.91 6.30
CA GLN A 178 15.33 5.26 5.91
C GLN A 178 16.44 6.01 5.16
N GLN A 179 16.03 6.84 4.19
CA GLN A 179 16.92 7.78 3.50
C GLN A 179 16.16 9.01 3.01
N LYS A 180 16.88 10.12 2.82
CA LYS A 180 16.34 11.30 2.13
C LYS A 180 16.26 11.01 0.63
N VAL A 181 15.18 11.49 0.01
CA VAL A 181 14.94 11.34 -1.43
C VAL A 181 14.43 12.65 -1.99
N THR A 182 14.82 12.96 -3.21
CA THR A 182 14.27 14.08 -3.98
C THR A 182 13.40 13.50 -5.08
N VAL A 183 12.17 13.98 -5.18
CA VAL A 183 11.23 13.67 -6.26
C VAL A 183 11.16 14.88 -7.17
N GLU A 184 11.46 14.67 -8.45
CA GLU A 184 11.40 15.70 -9.48
C GLU A 184 10.17 15.46 -10.38
N GLN A 185 9.60 16.56 -10.88
CA GLN A 185 8.47 16.52 -11.79
C GLN A 185 8.78 15.72 -13.05
N GLY A 186 7.87 14.84 -13.46
CA GLY A 186 7.99 14.01 -14.66
C GLY A 186 9.06 12.94 -14.61
N LYS A 187 9.76 12.77 -13.47
CA LYS A 187 10.85 11.79 -13.35
C LYS A 187 10.52 10.63 -12.43
N ALA A 188 11.13 9.48 -12.74
CA ALA A 188 11.16 8.32 -11.86
C ALA A 188 12.52 8.29 -11.12
N THR A 189 12.49 8.33 -9.79
CA THR A 189 13.68 8.17 -8.95
C THR A 189 13.83 6.69 -8.63
N GLU A 190 14.94 6.06 -9.07
CA GLU A 190 15.20 4.65 -8.79
C GLU A 190 15.95 4.48 -7.46
N ILE A 191 15.46 3.56 -6.59
CA ILE A 191 16.03 3.31 -5.27
C ILE A 191 16.07 1.81 -4.99
N ASN A 192 17.28 1.27 -4.77
CA ASN A 192 17.48 -0.12 -4.41
C ASN A 192 17.87 -0.26 -2.94
N ILE A 193 17.12 -1.05 -2.18
CA ILE A 193 17.22 -1.16 -0.72
C ILE A 193 17.66 -2.57 -0.33
N LYS A 194 18.56 -2.68 0.65
CA LYS A 194 18.95 -3.96 1.26
C LYS A 194 18.56 -3.94 2.74
N LEU A 195 17.52 -4.70 3.10
CA LEU A 195 17.10 -4.86 4.50
C LEU A 195 17.93 -5.96 5.17
N ARG A 196 18.59 -5.60 6.26
CA ARG A 196 19.37 -6.50 7.13
C ARG A 196 18.68 -6.64 8.49
N ARG A 197 19.21 -7.50 9.36
CA ARG A 197 18.74 -7.61 10.76
C ARG A 197 19.06 -6.35 11.54
#